data_e48a92bba84032c6d69c60339b1b73ef
#
_entry.id   e48a92bba84032c6d69c60339b1b73ef
#
_cell.length_a   1.000
_cell.length_b   1.000
_cell.length_c   1.000
_cell.angle_alpha   90.00
_cell.angle_beta   90.00
_cell.angle_gamma   90.00
#
_symmetry.space_group_name_H-M   'P 1'
#
loop_
_entity.id
_entity.type
_entity.pdbx_description
1 polymer ?
#
loop_
_entity_poly.entity_id
_entity_poly.type
_entity_poly.pdbx_seq_one_letter_code
_entity_poly.pdbx_strand_id
1 'polypeptide(L)'
;AGYRFSEKTFRSFSQYIDERYNGINNNGYEKEMYTITGNKTFWADDAEKSTTLYLSYRHQNYWDKNTQEQYGVTVSRNFSIMGIEQINTNLSAFRTQYKGNTDDTLSFNISLPLGSGRNIGYNLQDNNGKVTQMASYADNRDYNNLWRIRAGLSSDKKANTDGYYQHRSQYAEINANASYQQDNYLAVGATIKGGFTATRYGAALHSSSMT
;
A
#
# COMPACT_ATOMS: atom_id res chain seq x y z
N ALA A 1 -2.89 8.20 -23.46
CA ALA A 1 -4.32 8.23 -23.80
C ALA A 1 -4.72 6.94 -24.51
N GLY A 2 -5.86 6.38 -24.15
CA GLY A 2 -6.37 5.18 -24.77
C GLY A 2 -7.88 5.23 -24.92
N TYR A 3 -8.37 4.62 -25.97
CA TYR A 3 -9.79 4.46 -26.25
C TYR A 3 -10.10 2.99 -26.55
N ARG A 4 -11.16 2.49 -25.97
CA ARG A 4 -11.63 1.14 -26.24
C ARG A 4 -13.15 1.15 -26.42
N PHE A 5 -13.59 0.56 -27.51
CA PHE A 5 -15.02 0.36 -27.82
C PHE A 5 -15.30 -1.12 -27.94
N SER A 6 -16.43 -1.56 -27.40
CA SER A 6 -16.89 -2.92 -27.57
C SER A 6 -18.39 -2.98 -27.85
N GLU A 7 -18.81 -3.97 -28.62
CA GLU A 7 -20.21 -4.23 -28.87
C GLU A 7 -20.89 -4.86 -27.63
N LYS A 8 -22.21 -4.83 -27.59
CA LYS A 8 -23.00 -5.37 -26.47
C LYS A 8 -22.66 -6.80 -26.09
N THR A 9 -22.32 -7.61 -27.08
CA THR A 9 -22.01 -9.02 -26.88
C THR A 9 -20.53 -9.31 -26.68
N PHE A 10 -19.68 -8.27 -26.76
CA PHE A 10 -18.24 -8.44 -26.60
C PHE A 10 -17.90 -8.77 -25.15
N ARG A 11 -17.01 -9.76 -24.99
CA ARG A 11 -16.41 -10.15 -23.73
C ARG A 11 -14.92 -10.32 -23.91
N SER A 12 -14.16 -9.95 -22.90
CA SER A 12 -12.76 -10.34 -22.89
C SER A 12 -12.63 -11.86 -22.69
N PHE A 13 -11.52 -12.41 -23.12
CA PHE A 13 -11.30 -13.85 -22.97
C PHE A 13 -11.36 -14.31 -21.51
N SER A 14 -10.84 -13.50 -20.60
CA SER A 14 -10.92 -13.79 -19.17
C SER A 14 -12.35 -13.79 -18.65
N GLN A 15 -13.17 -12.80 -19.05
CA GLN A 15 -14.59 -12.76 -18.68
C GLN A 15 -15.36 -13.97 -19.19
N TYR A 16 -15.07 -14.38 -20.41
CA TYR A 16 -15.70 -15.58 -21.00
C TYR A 16 -15.34 -16.85 -20.23
N ILE A 17 -14.08 -16.99 -19.84
CA ILE A 17 -13.63 -18.13 -19.05
C ILE A 17 -14.31 -18.13 -17.67
N ASP A 18 -14.35 -16.99 -16.97
CA ASP A 18 -14.99 -16.88 -15.67
C ASP A 18 -16.48 -17.21 -15.72
N GLU A 19 -17.20 -16.68 -16.69
CA GLU A 19 -18.62 -16.99 -16.85
C GLU A 19 -18.89 -18.45 -17.14
N ARG A 20 -18.03 -19.08 -17.95
CA ARG A 20 -18.20 -20.47 -18.33
C ARG A 20 -17.86 -21.46 -17.20
N TYR A 21 -16.82 -21.19 -16.43
CA TYR A 21 -16.36 -22.11 -15.40
C TYR A 21 -16.91 -21.82 -14.01
N ASN A 22 -17.18 -20.58 -13.69
CA ASN A 22 -17.63 -20.17 -12.37
C ASN A 22 -19.14 -19.90 -12.31
N GLY A 23 -19.82 -19.84 -13.44
CA GLY A 23 -21.25 -19.56 -13.51
C GLY A 23 -21.63 -18.16 -13.01
N ILE A 24 -20.67 -17.24 -12.92
CA ILE A 24 -20.87 -15.89 -12.40
C ILE A 24 -21.03 -14.95 -13.58
N ASN A 25 -22.23 -14.42 -13.76
CA ASN A 25 -22.54 -13.40 -14.76
C ASN A 25 -22.70 -12.04 -14.08
N ASN A 26 -21.67 -11.61 -13.33
CA ASN A 26 -21.73 -10.40 -12.54
C ASN A 26 -21.13 -9.17 -13.23
N ASN A 27 -20.42 -9.35 -14.32
CA ASN A 27 -19.78 -8.25 -15.03
C ASN A 27 -20.65 -7.86 -16.23
N GLY A 28 -21.20 -6.64 -16.22
CA GLY A 28 -21.84 -6.09 -17.40
C GLY A 28 -20.89 -6.04 -18.58
N TYR A 29 -21.42 -6.10 -19.79
CA TYR A 29 -20.62 -5.97 -21.00
C TYR A 29 -20.16 -4.53 -21.16
N GLU A 30 -18.87 -4.34 -21.35
CA GLU A 30 -18.33 -3.02 -21.66
C GLU A 30 -18.83 -2.55 -23.03
N LYS A 31 -19.41 -1.37 -23.08
CA LYS A 31 -19.76 -0.70 -24.33
C LYS A 31 -18.58 0.10 -24.86
N GLU A 32 -18.05 0.96 -24.04
CA GLU A 32 -16.91 1.80 -24.40
C GLU A 32 -16.12 2.20 -23.16
N MET A 33 -14.85 2.46 -23.32
CA MET A 33 -13.96 2.93 -22.27
C MET A 33 -12.99 3.96 -22.83
N TYR A 34 -12.92 5.10 -22.15
CA TYR A 34 -11.90 6.13 -22.41
C TYR A 34 -10.97 6.20 -21.22
N THR A 35 -9.67 6.24 -21.47
CA THR A 35 -8.68 6.51 -20.44
C THR A 35 -7.75 7.62 -20.94
N ILE A 36 -7.70 8.71 -20.20
CA ILE A 36 -6.80 9.82 -20.47
C ILE A 36 -5.86 9.94 -19.29
N THR A 37 -4.57 9.86 -19.54
CA THR A 37 -3.56 10.03 -18.51
C THR A 37 -2.54 11.06 -18.98
N GLY A 38 -2.07 11.86 -18.04
CA GLY A 38 -1.02 12.82 -18.29
C GLY A 38 -0.10 12.91 -17.09
N ASN A 39 1.19 13.08 -17.33
CA ASN A 39 2.14 13.34 -16.28
C ASN A 39 3.12 14.41 -16.71
N LYS A 40 3.60 15.18 -15.75
CA LYS A 40 4.64 16.17 -15.95
C LYS A 40 5.51 16.25 -14.72
N THR A 41 6.81 16.27 -14.94
CA THR A 41 7.79 16.49 -13.88
C THR A 41 8.31 17.91 -13.99
N PHE A 42 8.17 18.66 -12.90
CA PHE A 42 8.70 20.01 -12.75
C PHE A 42 10.05 19.94 -12.03
N TRP A 43 10.97 20.81 -12.41
CA TRP A 43 12.30 20.87 -11.80
C TRP A 43 13.03 19.52 -11.81
N ALA A 44 12.95 18.81 -12.93
CA ALA A 44 13.54 17.48 -13.06
C ALA A 44 15.06 17.45 -12.89
N ASP A 45 15.73 18.57 -13.18
CA ASP A 45 17.17 18.71 -13.06
C ASP A 45 17.64 18.93 -11.60
N ASP A 46 16.72 19.24 -10.69
CA ASP A 46 17.01 19.46 -9.28
C ASP A 46 16.34 18.37 -8.44
N ALA A 47 17.13 17.44 -7.96
CA ALA A 47 16.65 16.31 -7.15
C ALA A 47 15.98 16.76 -5.85
N GLU A 48 16.31 17.95 -5.34
CA GLU A 48 15.71 18.48 -4.11
C GLU A 48 14.34 19.12 -4.33
N LYS A 49 14.03 19.52 -5.58
CA LYS A 49 12.78 20.20 -5.92
C LYS A 49 11.92 19.44 -6.92
N SER A 50 12.39 18.28 -7.40
CA SER A 50 11.67 17.49 -8.38
C SER A 50 10.26 17.19 -7.91
N THR A 51 9.28 17.62 -8.70
CA THR A 51 7.85 17.43 -8.41
C THR A 51 7.20 16.80 -9.63
N THR A 52 6.52 15.68 -9.42
CA THR A 52 5.78 14.99 -10.48
C THR A 52 4.29 15.14 -10.24
N LEU A 53 3.59 15.64 -11.26
CA LEU A 53 2.14 15.72 -11.30
C LEU A 53 1.61 14.63 -12.22
N TYR A 54 0.72 13.80 -11.73
CA TYR A 54 0.05 12.77 -12.50
C TYR A 54 -1.46 13.01 -12.48
N LEU A 55 -2.07 13.04 -13.66
CA LEU A 55 -3.50 13.20 -13.82
C LEU A 55 -4.07 11.99 -14.55
N SER A 56 -5.20 11.50 -14.10
CA SER A 56 -5.91 10.41 -14.76
C SER A 56 -7.40 10.69 -14.83
N TYR A 57 -7.99 10.31 -15.94
CA TYR A 57 -9.44 10.30 -16.13
C TYR A 57 -9.82 9.00 -16.81
N ARG A 58 -10.84 8.35 -16.32
CA ARG A 58 -11.36 7.12 -16.89
C ARG A 58 -12.88 7.21 -16.96
N HIS A 59 -13.40 6.96 -18.15
CA HIS A 59 -14.84 6.86 -18.41
C HIS A 59 -15.13 5.48 -18.94
N GLN A 60 -16.11 4.82 -18.36
CA GLN A 60 -16.48 3.45 -18.74
C GLN A 60 -17.99 3.31 -18.78
N ASN A 61 -18.51 2.98 -19.96
CA ASN A 61 -19.91 2.64 -20.17
C ASN A 61 -20.08 1.13 -20.24
N TYR A 62 -21.21 0.67 -19.72
CA TYR A 62 -21.62 -0.73 -19.83
C TYR A 62 -22.95 -0.81 -20.55
N TRP A 63 -23.19 -1.89 -21.29
CA TRP A 63 -24.47 -2.12 -21.95
C TRP A 63 -25.61 -2.36 -20.95
N ASP A 64 -25.31 -3.07 -19.87
CA ASP A 64 -26.28 -3.51 -18.87
C ASP A 64 -26.12 -2.78 -17.53
N LYS A 65 -25.17 -1.85 -17.41
CA LYS A 65 -24.87 -1.09 -16.21
C LYS A 65 -24.71 0.40 -16.51
N ASN A 66 -24.81 1.20 -15.45
CA ASN A 66 -24.61 2.63 -15.56
C ASN A 66 -23.13 2.98 -15.83
N THR A 67 -22.92 4.17 -16.35
CA THR A 67 -21.60 4.73 -16.59
C THR A 67 -20.80 4.88 -15.30
N GLN A 68 -19.54 4.50 -15.35
CA GLN A 68 -18.57 4.73 -14.27
C GLN A 68 -17.53 5.75 -14.72
N GLU A 69 -17.27 6.73 -13.88
CA GLU A 69 -16.24 7.75 -14.10
C GLU A 69 -15.26 7.77 -12.95
N GLN A 70 -13.97 7.87 -13.27
CA GLN A 70 -12.90 7.96 -12.28
C GLN A 70 -11.98 9.13 -12.61
N TYR A 71 -11.70 9.93 -11.61
CA TYR A 71 -10.79 11.06 -11.67
C TYR A 71 -9.66 10.82 -10.67
N GLY A 72 -8.43 11.10 -11.06
CA GLY A 72 -7.29 10.95 -10.18
C GLY A 72 -6.26 12.05 -10.36
N VAL A 73 -5.74 12.57 -9.27
CA VAL A 73 -4.64 13.52 -9.22
C VAL A 73 -3.63 13.00 -8.21
N THR A 74 -2.37 12.91 -8.60
CA THR A 74 -1.28 12.52 -7.70
C THR A 74 -0.13 13.52 -7.87
N VAL A 75 0.34 14.07 -6.75
CA VAL A 75 1.50 14.94 -6.68
C VAL A 75 2.56 14.27 -5.82
N SER A 76 3.73 14.05 -6.37
CA SER A 76 4.87 13.47 -5.66
C SER A 76 6.03 14.44 -5.68
N ARG A 77 6.66 14.64 -4.54
CA ARG A 77 7.83 15.51 -4.41
C ARG A 77 8.86 14.89 -3.49
N ASN A 78 10.12 14.97 -3.91
CA ASN A 78 11.27 14.67 -3.09
C ASN A 78 11.96 15.97 -2.71
N PHE A 79 12.38 16.09 -1.46
CA PHE A 79 13.09 17.27 -0.98
C PHE A 79 13.99 16.92 0.19
N SER A 80 14.87 17.87 0.57
CA SER A 80 15.79 17.72 1.68
C SER A 80 15.65 18.91 2.61
N ILE A 81 15.56 18.66 3.92
CA ILE A 81 15.44 19.69 4.95
C ILE A 81 16.29 19.29 6.15
N MET A 82 17.04 20.22 6.71
CA MET A 82 17.78 20.08 7.98
C MET A 82 18.70 18.86 8.03
N GLY A 83 19.39 18.56 6.93
CA GLY A 83 20.29 17.42 6.86
C GLY A 83 19.61 16.08 6.61
N ILE A 84 18.29 16.03 6.53
CA ILE A 84 17.54 14.84 6.11
C ILE A 84 17.38 14.89 4.60
N GLU A 85 18.01 13.95 3.92
CA GLU A 85 17.94 13.85 2.45
C GLU A 85 16.87 12.88 2.01
N GLN A 86 16.35 13.09 0.79
CA GLN A 86 15.39 12.21 0.13
C GLN A 86 14.09 12.02 0.91
N ILE A 87 13.56 13.10 1.48
CA ILE A 87 12.22 13.09 2.03
C ILE A 87 11.25 12.93 0.88
N ASN A 88 10.41 11.90 0.93
CA ASN A 88 9.42 11.62 -0.09
C ASN A 88 8.04 12.04 0.41
N THR A 89 7.34 12.86 -0.36
CA THR A 89 5.98 13.30 -0.07
C THR A 89 5.08 12.95 -1.24
N ASN A 90 3.93 12.37 -0.96
CA ASN A 90 2.95 11.98 -1.96
C ASN A 90 1.55 12.40 -1.51
N LEU A 91 0.84 13.12 -2.37
CA LEU A 91 -0.55 13.52 -2.18
C LEU A 91 -1.37 12.99 -3.34
N SER A 92 -2.42 12.23 -3.05
CA SER A 92 -3.30 11.63 -4.05
C SER A 92 -4.75 11.95 -3.73
N ALA A 93 -5.51 12.33 -4.73
CA ALA A 93 -6.95 12.51 -4.63
C ALA A 93 -7.63 11.74 -5.76
N PHE A 94 -8.61 10.92 -5.41
CA PHE A 94 -9.37 10.12 -6.35
C PHE A 94 -10.85 10.31 -6.12
N ARG A 95 -11.58 10.36 -7.21
CA ARG A 95 -13.05 10.38 -7.20
C ARG A 95 -13.57 9.32 -8.16
N THR A 96 -14.48 8.51 -7.68
CA THR A 96 -15.21 7.52 -8.50
C THR A 96 -16.69 7.83 -8.42
N GLN A 97 -17.34 7.99 -9.60
CA GLN A 97 -18.77 8.19 -9.71
C GLN A 97 -19.40 6.97 -10.41
N TYR A 98 -20.37 6.37 -9.76
CA TYR A 98 -21.08 5.20 -10.28
C TYR A 98 -22.51 5.15 -9.74
N LYS A 99 -23.50 5.06 -10.63
CA LYS A 99 -24.93 5.01 -10.27
C LYS A 99 -25.39 6.14 -9.35
N GLY A 100 -24.89 7.35 -9.58
CA GLY A 100 -25.22 8.50 -8.73
C GLY A 100 -24.48 8.53 -7.39
N ASN A 101 -23.70 7.51 -7.07
CA ASN A 101 -22.86 7.48 -5.89
C ASN A 101 -21.48 8.06 -6.20
N THR A 102 -20.95 8.85 -5.29
CA THR A 102 -19.63 9.44 -5.40
C THR A 102 -18.76 8.97 -4.25
N ASP A 103 -17.61 8.36 -4.58
CA ASP A 103 -16.59 7.96 -3.62
C ASP A 103 -15.37 8.85 -3.77
N ASP A 104 -15.02 9.55 -2.71
CA ASP A 104 -13.86 10.43 -2.66
C ASP A 104 -12.81 9.85 -1.73
N THR A 105 -11.58 9.76 -2.21
CA THR A 105 -10.43 9.32 -1.44
C THR A 105 -9.32 10.36 -1.54
N LEU A 106 -8.83 10.82 -0.39
CA LEU A 106 -7.67 11.67 -0.28
C LEU A 106 -6.60 10.92 0.52
N SER A 107 -5.40 10.83 -0.01
CA SER A 107 -4.27 10.16 0.65
C SER A 107 -3.08 11.08 0.70
N PHE A 108 -2.46 11.19 1.86
CA PHE A 108 -1.21 11.92 2.06
C PHE A 108 -0.21 11.01 2.73
N ASN A 109 0.98 10.90 2.16
CA ASN A 109 2.09 10.11 2.68
C ASN A 109 3.34 10.96 2.74
N ILE A 110 4.07 10.86 3.83
CA ILE A 110 5.40 11.42 3.97
C ILE A 110 6.33 10.37 4.56
N SER A 111 7.53 10.23 4.00
CA SER A 111 8.56 9.31 4.45
C SER A 111 9.85 10.08 4.67
N LEU A 112 10.37 10.01 5.89
CA LEU A 112 11.60 10.68 6.31
C LEU A 112 12.67 9.65 6.63
N PRO A 113 13.64 9.43 5.74
CA PRO A 113 14.78 8.58 6.05
C PRO A 113 15.75 9.35 6.96
N LEU A 114 15.92 8.86 8.18
CA LEU A 114 16.81 9.49 9.16
C LEU A 114 18.29 9.08 9.00
N GLY A 115 18.60 8.37 7.92
CA GLY A 115 19.93 7.78 7.71
C GLY A 115 20.16 6.52 8.55
N SER A 116 21.19 5.76 8.21
CA SER A 116 21.60 4.57 8.96
C SER A 116 20.55 3.49 9.13
N GLY A 117 19.54 3.44 8.24
CA GLY A 117 18.48 2.41 8.31
C GLY A 117 17.29 2.77 9.21
N ARG A 118 17.17 4.01 9.64
CA ARG A 118 15.98 4.49 10.36
C ARG A 118 15.04 5.21 9.41
N ASN A 119 13.74 5.06 9.63
CA ASN A 119 12.71 5.70 8.82
C ASN A 119 11.52 6.11 9.69
N ILE A 120 11.02 7.32 9.48
CA ILE A 120 9.76 7.80 10.01
C ILE A 120 8.78 7.93 8.85
N GLY A 121 7.58 7.40 9.02
CA GLY A 121 6.50 7.52 8.05
C GLY A 121 5.26 8.13 8.69
N TYR A 122 4.52 8.89 7.91
CA TYR A 122 3.20 9.38 8.28
C TYR A 122 2.26 9.18 7.10
N ASN A 123 1.08 8.66 7.37
CA ASN A 123 0.04 8.43 6.39
C ASN A 123 -1.28 9.01 6.89
N LEU A 124 -1.95 9.76 6.05
CA LEU A 124 -3.31 10.23 6.28
C LEU A 124 -4.17 9.76 5.11
N GLN A 125 -5.31 9.18 5.40
CA GLN A 125 -6.27 8.75 4.40
C GLN A 125 -7.67 9.21 4.80
N ASP A 126 -8.35 9.86 3.88
CA ASP A 126 -9.75 10.28 4.00
C ASP A 126 -10.57 9.55 2.95
N ASN A 127 -11.52 8.75 3.40
CA ASN A 127 -12.47 8.03 2.55
C ASN A 127 -13.88 8.54 2.87
N ASN A 128 -14.40 9.45 2.04
CA ASN A 128 -15.75 10.00 2.20
C ASN A 128 -16.00 10.64 3.57
N GLY A 129 -15.02 11.36 4.09
CA GLY A 129 -15.07 12.01 5.39
C GLY A 129 -14.59 11.15 6.56
N LYS A 130 -14.28 9.88 6.33
CA LYS A 130 -13.68 9.01 7.35
C LYS A 130 -12.16 9.11 7.27
N VAL A 131 -11.58 9.80 8.24
CA VAL A 131 -10.14 10.07 8.28
C VAL A 131 -9.44 9.03 9.13
N THR A 132 -8.37 8.45 8.58
CA THR A 132 -7.46 7.56 9.29
C THR A 132 -6.05 8.14 9.20
N GLN A 133 -5.36 8.24 10.33
CA GLN A 133 -3.99 8.71 10.41
C GLN A 133 -3.12 7.61 11.00
N MET A 134 -1.91 7.48 10.48
CA MET A 134 -0.96 6.49 10.97
C MET A 134 0.46 7.08 10.94
N ALA A 135 1.16 7.00 12.06
CA ALA A 135 2.57 7.30 12.16
C ALA A 135 3.36 6.01 12.40
N SER A 136 4.53 5.90 11.80
CA SER A 136 5.38 4.72 11.92
C SER A 136 6.84 5.11 12.13
N TYR A 137 7.54 4.28 12.88
CA TYR A 137 8.98 4.35 13.04
C TYR A 137 9.57 2.96 12.85
N ALA A 138 10.59 2.87 12.01
CA ALA A 138 11.30 1.63 11.76
C ALA A 138 12.80 1.84 12.01
N ASP A 139 13.44 0.87 12.63
CA ASP A 139 14.86 0.88 12.89
C ASP A 139 15.49 -0.42 12.36
N ASN A 140 16.25 -0.30 11.29
CA ASN A 140 16.95 -1.39 10.63
C ASN A 140 18.47 -1.21 10.69
N ARG A 141 18.97 -0.45 11.67
CA ARG A 141 20.40 -0.19 11.81
C ARG A 141 21.21 -1.44 12.15
N ASP A 142 20.63 -2.27 12.95
CA ASP A 142 21.21 -3.56 13.33
C ASP A 142 20.51 -4.68 12.57
N TYR A 143 21.23 -5.34 11.66
CA TYR A 143 20.69 -6.45 10.88
C TYR A 143 20.17 -7.59 11.77
N ASN A 144 20.73 -7.75 12.96
CA ASN A 144 20.34 -8.79 13.90
C ASN A 144 19.17 -8.38 14.79
N ASN A 145 18.83 -7.09 14.84
CA ASN A 145 17.73 -6.56 15.67
C ASN A 145 16.97 -5.50 14.88
N LEU A 146 15.93 -5.92 14.21
CA LEU A 146 15.05 -5.05 13.44
C LEU A 146 13.77 -4.81 14.23
N TRP A 147 13.29 -3.55 14.27
CA TRP A 147 12.03 -3.27 14.94
C TRP A 147 11.27 -2.13 14.27
N ARG A 148 9.96 -2.16 14.41
CA ARG A 148 9.04 -1.19 13.87
C ARG A 148 7.87 -0.99 14.82
N ILE A 149 7.47 0.28 14.99
CA ILE A 149 6.29 0.67 15.75
C ILE A 149 5.39 1.50 14.85
N ARG A 150 4.09 1.23 14.88
CA ARG A 150 3.07 2.03 14.20
C ARG A 150 1.98 2.39 15.19
N ALA A 151 1.49 3.63 15.09
CA ALA A 151 0.36 4.10 15.86
C ALA A 151 -0.61 4.83 14.93
N GLY A 152 -1.88 4.56 15.06
CA GLY A 152 -2.92 5.11 14.22
C GLY A 152 -4.12 5.59 15.03
N LEU A 153 -4.86 6.54 14.43
CA LEU A 153 -6.10 7.07 14.96
C LEU A 153 -7.11 7.17 13.81
N SER A 154 -8.30 6.63 14.03
CA SER A 154 -9.40 6.72 13.07
C SER A 154 -10.41 7.79 13.47
N SER A 155 -11.30 8.17 12.53
CA SER A 155 -12.28 9.23 12.75
C SER A 155 -13.32 8.92 13.83
N ASP A 156 -13.50 7.67 14.17
CA ASP A 156 -14.32 7.24 15.31
C ASP A 156 -13.58 7.35 16.65
N LYS A 157 -12.41 8.00 16.67
CA LYS A 157 -11.52 8.22 17.81
C LYS A 157 -10.95 6.93 18.40
N LYS A 158 -10.96 5.85 17.64
CA LYS A 158 -10.33 4.60 18.06
C LYS A 158 -8.85 4.61 17.69
N ALA A 159 -8.02 4.42 18.71
CA ALA A 159 -6.58 4.30 18.54
C ALA A 159 -6.20 2.85 18.28
N ASN A 160 -5.24 2.65 17.38
CA ASN A 160 -4.59 1.36 17.19
C ASN A 160 -3.07 1.53 17.25
N THR A 161 -2.40 0.52 17.73
CA THR A 161 -0.93 0.50 17.83
C THR A 161 -0.46 -0.90 17.50
N ASP A 162 0.57 -1.03 16.68
CA ASP A 162 1.23 -2.30 16.47
C ASP A 162 2.75 -2.17 16.56
N GLY A 163 3.39 -3.23 16.98
CA GLY A 163 4.83 -3.32 17.08
C GLY A 163 5.32 -4.63 16.49
N TYR A 164 6.47 -4.58 15.88
CA TYR A 164 7.15 -5.74 15.32
C TYR A 164 8.61 -5.70 15.72
N TYR A 165 9.13 -6.85 16.16
CA TYR A 165 10.53 -7.03 16.50
C TYR A 165 11.04 -8.33 15.89
N GLN A 166 12.23 -8.28 15.29
CA GLN A 166 12.90 -9.43 14.74
C GLN A 166 14.33 -9.51 15.28
N HIS A 167 14.65 -10.63 15.89
CA HIS A 167 16.00 -10.93 16.35
C HIS A 167 16.57 -12.09 15.57
N ARG A 168 17.77 -11.89 15.01
CA ARG A 168 18.52 -12.92 14.31
C ARG A 168 19.79 -13.25 15.09
N SER A 169 19.96 -14.52 15.37
CA SER A 169 21.18 -15.05 15.95
C SER A 169 21.73 -16.19 15.08
N GLN A 170 22.91 -16.64 15.40
CA GLN A 170 23.47 -17.78 14.68
C GLN A 170 22.68 -19.08 14.89
N TYR A 171 21.81 -19.14 15.90
CA TYR A 171 21.06 -20.32 16.25
C TYR A 171 19.61 -20.29 15.80
N ALA A 172 18.98 -19.10 15.78
CA ALA A 172 17.59 -18.97 15.47
C ALA A 172 17.23 -17.55 15.06
N GLU A 173 16.15 -17.40 14.32
CA GLU A 173 15.48 -16.15 14.07
C GLU A 173 14.18 -16.10 14.86
N ILE A 174 14.01 -15.05 15.67
CA ILE A 174 12.82 -14.86 16.50
C ILE A 174 12.09 -13.63 15.99
N ASN A 175 10.80 -13.79 15.69
CA ASN A 175 9.92 -12.70 15.31
C ASN A 175 8.85 -12.56 16.38
N ALA A 176 8.64 -11.34 16.87
CA ALA A 176 7.58 -11.02 17.81
C ALA A 176 6.75 -9.88 17.27
N ASN A 177 5.44 -9.95 17.43
CA ASN A 177 4.53 -8.90 17.06
C ASN A 177 3.46 -8.71 18.15
N ALA A 178 2.96 -7.49 18.25
CA ALA A 178 1.86 -7.14 19.13
C ALA A 178 1.00 -6.11 18.44
N SER A 179 -0.31 -6.27 18.50
CA SER A 179 -1.29 -5.34 17.94
C SER A 179 -2.34 -5.04 18.98
N TYR A 180 -2.64 -3.76 19.15
CA TYR A 180 -3.67 -3.28 20.07
C TYR A 180 -4.64 -2.38 19.31
N GLN A 181 -5.92 -2.61 19.48
CA GLN A 181 -6.97 -1.72 19.02
C GLN A 181 -7.89 -1.37 20.19
N GLN A 182 -8.08 -0.07 20.41
CA GLN A 182 -8.89 0.42 21.51
C GLN A 182 -10.31 -0.15 21.47
N ASP A 183 -10.78 -0.65 22.62
CA ASP A 183 -12.10 -1.23 22.81
C ASP A 183 -12.41 -2.46 21.94
N ASN A 184 -11.41 -3.07 21.36
CA ASN A 184 -11.62 -4.20 20.47
C ASN A 184 -10.77 -5.42 20.85
N TYR A 185 -9.45 -5.37 20.66
CA TYR A 185 -8.62 -6.53 20.92
C TYR A 185 -7.16 -6.16 21.22
N LEU A 186 -6.49 -7.09 21.88
CA LEU A 186 -5.05 -7.16 22.00
C LEU A 186 -4.60 -8.48 21.40
N ALA A 187 -3.72 -8.45 20.42
CA ALA A 187 -3.14 -9.63 19.82
C ALA A 187 -1.63 -9.63 20.00
N VAL A 188 -1.07 -10.76 20.41
CA VAL A 188 0.37 -10.95 20.55
C VAL A 188 0.76 -12.23 19.84
N GLY A 189 1.81 -12.18 19.04
CA GLY A 189 2.32 -13.33 18.31
C GLY A 189 3.84 -13.42 18.41
N ALA A 190 4.34 -14.65 18.34
CA ALA A 190 5.76 -14.89 18.26
C ALA A 190 6.02 -16.07 17.33
N THR A 191 7.06 -15.99 16.53
CA THR A 191 7.49 -17.05 15.62
C THR A 191 8.99 -17.28 15.80
N ILE A 192 9.38 -18.54 15.90
CA ILE A 192 10.78 -18.95 15.98
C ILE A 192 11.09 -19.77 14.74
N LYS A 193 12.10 -19.34 13.98
CA LYS A 193 12.60 -20.06 12.81
C LYS A 193 14.04 -20.46 13.08
N GLY A 194 14.37 -21.72 12.85
CA GLY A 194 15.71 -22.22 13.00
C GLY A 194 15.85 -23.60 12.41
N GLY A 195 17.08 -24.01 12.19
CA GLY A 195 17.42 -25.35 11.76
C GLY A 195 18.06 -26.14 12.91
N PHE A 196 17.76 -27.43 12.98
CA PHE A 196 18.41 -28.35 13.87
C PHE A 196 19.18 -29.40 13.05
N THR A 197 20.47 -29.50 13.29
CA THR A 197 21.28 -30.51 12.61
C THR A 197 21.83 -31.47 13.69
N ALA A 198 21.49 -32.72 13.59
CA ALA A 198 22.04 -33.77 14.44
C ALA A 198 22.89 -34.68 13.57
N THR A 199 24.13 -34.91 13.99
CA THR A 199 25.03 -35.81 13.32
C THR A 199 25.51 -36.88 14.32
N ARG A 200 26.15 -37.87 13.80
CA ARG A 200 26.81 -38.91 14.60
C ARG A 200 27.78 -38.33 15.67
N TYR A 201 28.27 -37.11 15.44
CA TYR A 201 29.25 -36.45 16.30
C TYR A 201 28.66 -35.32 17.16
N GLY A 202 27.38 -35.00 17.01
CA GLY A 202 26.73 -33.96 17.80
C GLY A 202 25.49 -33.39 17.15
N ALA A 203 24.91 -32.41 17.82
CA ALA A 203 23.75 -31.66 17.34
C ALA A 203 24.05 -30.17 17.33
N ALA A 204 23.54 -29.45 16.36
CA ALA A 204 23.71 -28.00 16.23
C ALA A 204 22.39 -27.31 15.85
N LEU A 205 22.18 -26.11 16.40
CA LEU A 205 21.08 -25.23 16.05
C LEU A 205 21.62 -24.10 15.12
N HIS A 206 20.84 -23.75 14.14
CA HIS A 206 21.20 -22.64 13.24
C HIS A 206 19.98 -21.81 12.86
N SER A 207 20.21 -20.56 12.46
CA SER A 207 19.15 -19.56 12.23
C SER A 207 18.38 -19.73 10.91
N SER A 208 18.88 -20.56 10.00
CA SER A 208 18.22 -20.84 8.73
C SER A 208 18.06 -22.33 8.51
N SER A 209 16.98 -22.73 7.87
CA SER A 209 16.82 -24.11 7.41
C SER A 209 17.85 -24.39 6.34
N MET A 210 18.57 -25.50 6.47
CA MET A 210 19.40 -25.97 5.38
C MET A 210 18.51 -26.49 4.25
N THR A 211 18.67 -25.95 3.04
CA THR A 211 18.06 -26.46 1.82
C THR A 211 18.88 -27.64 1.29
#